data_22bae6849d59e09900f09e8abd4f3972
#
_entry.id   22bae6849d59e09900f09e8abd4f3972
#
_cell.length_a   1.000
_cell.length_b   1.000
_cell.length_c   1.000
_cell.angle_alpha   90.00
_cell.angle_beta   90.00
_cell.angle_gamma   90.00
#
_symmetry.space_group_name_H-M   'P 1'
#
loop_
_entity.id
_entity.type
_entity.pdbx_description
1 polymer ?
#
loop_
_entity_poly.entity_id
_entity_poly.type
_entity_poly.pdbx_seq_one_letter_code
_entity_poly.pdbx_strand_id
1 'polypeptide(L)'
;MKNSKNLLVRYLSIFLIFGSINIIAQDNDEAIEEVVVTGSYIKGSPTDGASPVEIISRDTIDALSASTVADITANLSINSGSENNTDSFTSGATQGSTNVNLRGLGLTSTLVLLDGKRHTLAGIAANDGSVYVNTSIIPVNAIERVEVLKEGAASVYGSDAVAGVVNYIF
;
A
#
# COMPACT_ATOMS: atom_id res chain seq x y z
N MET A 1 14.45 -35.71 67.14
CA MET A 1 14.59 -36.03 65.69
C MET A 1 13.28 -36.07 64.89
N LYS A 2 12.16 -35.60 65.41
CA LYS A 2 10.86 -35.69 64.71
C LYS A 2 10.46 -34.37 63.98
N ASN A 3 11.12 -33.25 64.28
CA ASN A 3 10.76 -31.95 63.71
C ASN A 3 11.46 -31.55 62.39
N SER A 4 12.57 -32.21 62.09
CA SER A 4 13.31 -31.85 60.82
C SER A 4 12.66 -32.38 59.56
N LYS A 5 11.97 -33.52 59.64
CA LYS A 5 11.29 -34.10 58.47
C LYS A 5 10.08 -33.27 58.02
N ASN A 6 9.37 -32.67 58.98
CA ASN A 6 8.23 -31.81 58.65
C ASN A 6 8.61 -30.46 58.06
N LEU A 7 9.81 -29.96 58.40
CA LEU A 7 10.35 -28.74 57.83
C LEU A 7 10.75 -28.92 56.35
N LEU A 8 11.36 -30.05 56.05
CA LEU A 8 11.81 -30.39 54.67
C LEU A 8 10.63 -30.58 53.71
N VAL A 9 9.53 -31.22 54.20
CA VAL A 9 8.31 -31.39 53.40
C VAL A 9 7.63 -30.07 53.17
N ARG A 10 7.66 -29.11 54.11
CA ARG A 10 7.08 -27.75 53.94
C ARG A 10 7.84 -26.92 52.91
N TYR A 11 9.17 -27.00 52.84
CA TYR A 11 9.99 -26.31 51.86
C TYR A 11 9.85 -26.97 50.48
N LEU A 12 9.72 -28.29 50.39
CA LEU A 12 9.53 -29.00 49.16
C LEU A 12 8.14 -28.69 48.52
N SER A 13 7.09 -28.50 49.32
CA SER A 13 5.77 -28.12 48.80
C SER A 13 5.70 -26.65 48.33
N ILE A 14 6.50 -25.74 48.94
CA ILE A 14 6.59 -24.35 48.48
C ILE A 14 7.36 -24.23 47.16
N PHE A 15 8.38 -25.07 46.95
CA PHE A 15 9.15 -25.06 45.71
C PHE A 15 8.36 -25.63 44.49
N LEU A 16 7.41 -26.52 44.76
CA LEU A 16 6.52 -27.07 43.71
C LEU A 16 5.43 -26.10 43.24
N ILE A 17 5.13 -25.07 44.03
CA ILE A 17 4.10 -24.05 43.66
C ILE A 17 4.70 -22.92 42.80
N PHE A 18 6.00 -22.69 42.86
CA PHE A 18 6.68 -21.63 42.08
C PHE A 18 7.25 -22.11 40.73
N GLY A 19 7.12 -23.40 40.41
CA GLY A 19 7.78 -24.00 39.25
C GLY A 19 6.96 -24.06 37.95
N SER A 20 5.79 -23.43 37.86
CA SER A 20 4.93 -23.65 36.69
C SER A 20 4.16 -22.40 36.24
N ILE A 21 4.86 -21.33 35.95
CA ILE A 21 4.28 -20.27 35.12
C ILE A 21 5.33 -19.85 34.10
N ASN A 22 5.64 -20.74 33.17
CA ASN A 22 6.06 -20.31 31.84
C ASN A 22 4.80 -20.27 30.97
N ILE A 23 4.03 -19.22 31.11
CA ILE A 23 3.10 -18.82 30.05
C ILE A 23 4.00 -18.25 28.98
N ILE A 24 4.41 -19.09 28.03
CA ILE A 24 4.84 -18.65 26.73
C ILE A 24 3.57 -18.04 26.12
N ALA A 25 3.43 -16.72 26.21
CA ALA A 25 2.57 -15.99 25.29
C ALA A 25 3.17 -16.29 23.90
N GLN A 26 2.61 -17.27 23.23
CA GLN A 26 2.80 -17.47 21.82
C GLN A 26 2.05 -16.33 21.20
N ASP A 27 2.79 -15.25 20.94
CA ASP A 27 2.37 -14.19 20.03
C ASP A 27 2.21 -14.89 18.67
N ASN A 28 0.99 -15.38 18.42
CA ASN A 28 0.59 -15.68 17.08
C ASN A 28 0.42 -14.31 16.39
N ASP A 29 1.54 -13.74 15.97
CA ASP A 29 1.53 -12.89 14.79
C ASP A 29 1.04 -13.78 13.64
N GLU A 30 -0.28 -13.96 13.56
CA GLU A 30 -0.90 -14.26 12.29
C GLU A 30 -0.55 -13.07 11.41
N ALA A 31 0.57 -13.20 10.67
CA ALA A 31 0.88 -12.32 9.58
C ALA A 31 -0.40 -12.33 8.72
N ILE A 32 -1.16 -11.25 8.79
CA ILE A 32 -2.33 -11.04 7.94
C ILE A 32 -1.75 -11.11 6.53
N GLU A 33 -2.02 -12.21 5.85
CA GLU A 33 -1.56 -12.44 4.48
C GLU A 33 -2.18 -11.31 3.65
N GLU A 34 -1.37 -10.31 3.31
CA GLU A 34 -1.81 -9.13 2.59
C GLU A 34 -2.29 -9.57 1.21
N VAL A 35 -3.60 -9.56 1.02
CA VAL A 35 -4.22 -10.00 -0.24
C VAL A 35 -4.06 -8.91 -1.27
N VAL A 36 -3.07 -9.02 -2.12
CA VAL A 36 -2.89 -8.14 -3.28
C VAL A 36 -3.94 -8.47 -4.33
N VAL A 37 -4.71 -7.47 -4.72
CA VAL A 37 -5.84 -7.60 -5.66
C VAL A 37 -5.46 -7.12 -7.06
N THR A 38 -4.35 -6.37 -7.18
CA THR A 38 -3.93 -5.72 -8.42
C THR A 38 -3.09 -6.66 -9.29
N GLY A 39 -3.40 -6.74 -10.58
CA GLY A 39 -2.59 -7.45 -11.58
C GLY A 39 -3.02 -8.88 -11.89
N SER A 40 -3.91 -9.49 -11.10
CA SER A 40 -4.43 -10.83 -11.37
C SER A 40 -5.86 -11.00 -10.86
N TYR A 41 -6.67 -11.76 -11.59
CA TYR A 41 -7.95 -12.26 -11.07
C TYR A 41 -7.76 -13.39 -10.04
N ILE A 42 -6.56 -13.96 -9.96
CA ILE A 42 -6.21 -15.02 -9.03
C ILE A 42 -5.55 -14.36 -7.83
N LYS A 43 -6.14 -14.51 -6.66
CA LYS A 43 -5.56 -14.06 -5.40
C LYS A 43 -4.29 -14.86 -5.11
N GLY A 44 -3.18 -14.18 -4.92
CA GLY A 44 -1.88 -14.78 -4.64
C GLY A 44 -0.99 -13.84 -3.85
N SER A 45 0.14 -14.35 -3.38
CA SER A 45 1.16 -13.53 -2.73
C SER A 45 1.74 -12.50 -3.72
N PRO A 46 2.09 -11.29 -3.26
CA PRO A 46 2.71 -10.24 -4.11
C PRO A 46 3.97 -10.71 -4.84
N THR A 47 4.67 -11.67 -4.27
CA THR A 47 5.94 -12.21 -4.78
C THR A 47 5.78 -13.36 -5.77
N ASP A 48 4.62 -13.99 -5.82
CA ASP A 48 4.38 -15.20 -6.63
C ASP A 48 3.77 -14.91 -8.01
N GLY A 49 3.44 -13.65 -8.27
CA GLY A 49 2.90 -13.20 -9.56
C GLY A 49 3.97 -13.11 -10.65
N ALA A 50 3.56 -13.30 -11.91
CA ALA A 50 4.42 -13.08 -13.07
C ALA A 50 4.90 -11.61 -13.17
N SER A 51 4.18 -10.69 -12.53
CA SER A 51 4.49 -9.26 -12.46
C SER A 51 4.45 -8.82 -11.00
N PRO A 52 5.58 -8.45 -10.41
CA PRO A 52 5.66 -8.05 -9.00
C PRO A 52 4.87 -6.76 -8.76
N VAL A 53 4.06 -6.76 -7.72
CA VAL A 53 3.33 -5.60 -7.24
C VAL A 53 4.11 -4.99 -6.07
N GLU A 54 4.40 -3.70 -6.17
CA GLU A 54 4.92 -2.93 -5.04
C GLU A 54 3.78 -2.47 -4.16
N ILE A 55 3.90 -2.72 -2.87
CA ILE A 55 2.90 -2.31 -1.89
C ILE A 55 3.49 -1.19 -1.03
N ILE A 56 2.79 -0.07 -0.97
CA ILE A 56 3.07 1.05 -0.07
C ILE A 56 2.05 0.95 1.04
N SER A 57 2.45 0.44 2.18
CA SER A 57 1.57 0.26 3.35
C SER A 57 1.22 1.59 4.03
N ARG A 58 0.21 1.57 4.88
CA ARG A 58 -0.16 2.72 5.72
C ARG A 58 1.03 3.25 6.51
N ASP A 59 1.80 2.37 7.13
CA ASP A 59 2.99 2.76 7.92
C ASP A 59 4.02 3.50 7.06
N THR A 60 4.20 3.07 5.81
CA THR A 60 5.09 3.76 4.86
C THR A 60 4.55 5.15 4.51
N ILE A 61 3.24 5.28 4.28
CA ILE A 61 2.58 6.56 3.99
C ILE A 61 2.74 7.52 5.17
N ASP A 62 2.57 7.04 6.38
CA ASP A 62 2.73 7.82 7.61
C ASP A 62 4.19 8.22 7.84
N ALA A 63 5.14 7.32 7.58
CA ALA A 63 6.57 7.62 7.66
C ALA A 63 7.02 8.68 6.65
N LEU A 64 6.40 8.73 5.46
CA LEU A 64 6.62 9.76 4.46
C LEU A 64 6.02 11.12 4.88
N SER A 65 5.17 11.15 5.92
CA SER A 65 4.38 12.32 6.30
C SER A 65 3.58 12.89 5.12
N ALA A 66 3.09 12.01 4.25
CA ALA A 66 2.37 12.37 3.05
C ALA A 66 1.07 13.09 3.40
N SER A 67 0.92 14.32 2.97
CA SER A 67 -0.29 15.13 3.15
C SER A 67 -1.24 15.05 1.97
N THR A 68 -0.71 14.68 0.81
CA THR A 68 -1.44 14.52 -0.45
C THR A 68 -1.06 13.22 -1.15
N VAL A 69 -1.90 12.75 -2.05
CA VAL A 69 -1.57 11.60 -2.91
C VAL A 69 -0.38 11.91 -3.81
N ALA A 70 -0.17 13.17 -4.17
CA ALA A 70 1.01 13.60 -4.92
C ALA A 70 2.31 13.31 -4.16
N ASP A 71 2.31 13.46 -2.83
CA ASP A 71 3.49 13.15 -2.01
C ASP A 71 3.82 11.64 -2.05
N ILE A 72 2.81 10.79 -2.05
CA ILE A 72 2.99 9.34 -2.21
C ILE A 72 3.54 9.00 -3.59
N THR A 73 2.92 9.54 -4.65
CA THR A 73 3.30 9.24 -6.03
C THR A 73 4.65 9.83 -6.42
N ALA A 74 5.06 10.95 -5.82
CA ALA A 74 6.38 11.55 -6.03
C ALA A 74 7.51 10.64 -5.49
N ASN A 75 7.23 9.80 -4.50
CA ASN A 75 8.18 8.84 -3.96
C ASN A 75 8.27 7.54 -4.79
N LEU A 76 7.38 7.34 -5.76
CA LEU A 76 7.48 6.21 -6.68
C LEU A 76 8.63 6.44 -7.68
N SER A 77 9.65 5.58 -7.62
CA SER A 77 10.83 5.68 -8.50
C SER A 77 10.50 5.57 -9.99
N ILE A 78 9.35 4.99 -10.33
CA ILE A 78 8.88 4.81 -11.71
C ILE A 78 7.91 5.90 -12.16
N ASN A 79 7.52 6.83 -11.28
CA ASN A 79 6.67 7.95 -11.64
C ASN A 79 7.51 9.04 -12.30
N SER A 80 7.22 9.38 -13.54
CA SER A 80 8.00 10.35 -14.31
C SER A 80 7.10 11.16 -15.24
N GLY A 81 7.22 12.48 -15.17
CA GLY A 81 6.41 13.40 -15.99
C GLY A 81 4.96 13.53 -15.54
N SER A 82 4.68 13.25 -14.26
CA SER A 82 3.41 13.60 -13.64
C SER A 82 3.30 15.11 -13.47
N GLU A 83 2.11 15.63 -13.70
CA GLU A 83 1.76 16.99 -13.35
C GLU A 83 1.31 17.02 -11.88
N ASN A 84 2.10 17.66 -11.04
CA ASN A 84 1.78 17.83 -9.64
C ASN A 84 1.37 19.27 -9.36
N ASN A 85 0.49 19.44 -8.41
CA ASN A 85 -0.28 20.60 -8.02
C ASN A 85 0.50 21.91 -7.76
N THR A 86 1.82 21.95 -7.85
CA THR A 86 2.63 23.02 -7.27
C THR A 86 3.09 24.09 -8.24
N ASP A 87 2.97 23.89 -9.54
CA ASP A 87 3.49 24.85 -10.51
C ASP A 87 2.38 25.58 -11.27
N SER A 88 2.03 26.77 -10.74
CA SER A 88 1.02 27.64 -11.36
C SER A 88 1.49 28.30 -12.67
N PHE A 89 2.77 28.20 -13.01
CA PHE A 89 3.29 28.77 -14.26
C PHE A 89 3.25 27.77 -15.42
N THR A 90 3.40 26.49 -15.13
CA THR A 90 3.38 25.43 -16.14
C THR A 90 2.06 24.69 -16.22
N SER A 91 1.26 24.70 -15.15
CA SER A 91 0.04 23.88 -15.03
C SER A 91 -1.26 24.61 -15.35
N GLY A 92 -1.24 25.73 -15.98
CA GLY A 92 -2.41 26.51 -16.46
C GLY A 92 -3.80 26.05 -16.04
N ALA A 93 -4.41 25.22 -16.87
CA ALA A 93 -5.77 24.70 -16.63
C ALA A 93 -5.83 23.55 -15.60
N THR A 94 -4.71 22.89 -15.28
CA THR A 94 -4.64 21.72 -14.41
C THR A 94 -4.25 22.06 -12.96
N GLN A 95 -4.23 23.34 -12.61
CA GLN A 95 -3.97 23.79 -11.25
C GLN A 95 -4.91 23.09 -10.25
N GLY A 96 -4.34 22.60 -9.15
CA GLY A 96 -5.10 21.89 -8.14
C GLY A 96 -5.41 20.44 -8.46
N SER A 97 -4.97 19.92 -9.62
CA SER A 97 -5.05 18.51 -9.97
C SER A 97 -3.70 17.82 -9.88
N THR A 98 -3.72 16.53 -9.64
CA THR A 98 -2.53 15.67 -9.68
C THR A 98 -2.83 14.43 -10.49
N ASN A 99 -1.81 13.86 -11.12
CA ASN A 99 -1.92 12.66 -11.92
C ASN A 99 -0.71 11.74 -11.71
N VAL A 100 -0.77 10.56 -12.25
CA VAL A 100 0.33 9.59 -12.21
C VAL A 100 0.75 9.23 -13.62
N ASN A 101 2.05 9.23 -13.87
CA ASN A 101 2.62 8.85 -15.16
C ASN A 101 3.74 7.84 -14.94
N LEU A 102 3.40 6.57 -14.98
CA LEU A 102 4.38 5.52 -14.77
C LEU A 102 5.34 5.43 -15.97
N ARG A 103 6.63 5.47 -15.68
CA ARG A 103 7.71 5.36 -16.66
C ARG A 103 7.71 6.44 -17.76
N GLY A 104 6.96 7.51 -17.58
CA GLY A 104 6.85 8.58 -18.59
C GLY A 104 6.18 8.17 -19.90
N LEU A 105 5.41 7.08 -19.90
CA LEU A 105 4.75 6.56 -21.11
C LEU A 105 3.44 7.28 -21.46
N GLY A 106 3.15 8.36 -20.76
CA GLY A 106 1.95 9.17 -20.94
C GLY A 106 0.86 8.86 -19.94
N LEU A 107 0.06 9.90 -19.62
CA LEU A 107 -0.98 9.82 -18.60
C LEU A 107 -2.09 8.83 -18.96
N THR A 108 -2.37 8.66 -20.24
CA THR A 108 -3.38 7.71 -20.77
C THR A 108 -2.94 6.26 -20.68
N SER A 109 -1.65 6.01 -20.44
CA SER A 109 -1.07 4.66 -20.36
C SER A 109 -0.97 4.13 -18.94
N THR A 110 -1.26 4.96 -17.94
CA THR A 110 -1.26 4.59 -16.52
C THR A 110 -2.69 4.46 -16.02
N LEU A 111 -3.09 3.25 -15.65
CA LEU A 111 -4.42 3.01 -15.11
C LEU A 111 -4.45 3.30 -13.61
N VAL A 112 -5.40 4.14 -13.19
CA VAL A 112 -5.67 4.41 -11.78
C VAL A 112 -6.96 3.72 -11.37
N LEU A 113 -6.89 2.98 -10.26
CA LEU A 113 -8.00 2.27 -9.66
C LEU A 113 -8.22 2.75 -8.21
N LEU A 114 -9.48 2.66 -7.76
CA LEU A 114 -9.91 2.78 -6.37
C LEU A 114 -10.60 1.46 -5.99
N ASP A 115 -10.08 0.75 -5.01
CA ASP A 115 -10.55 -0.60 -4.61
C ASP A 115 -10.78 -1.53 -5.83
N GLY A 116 -9.82 -1.51 -6.76
CA GLY A 116 -9.88 -2.32 -7.98
C GLY A 116 -10.86 -1.82 -9.05
N LYS A 117 -11.52 -0.68 -8.84
CA LYS A 117 -12.49 -0.11 -9.79
C LYS A 117 -11.90 1.10 -10.50
N ARG A 118 -12.19 1.24 -11.79
CA ARG A 118 -11.79 2.42 -12.57
C ARG A 118 -12.44 3.68 -12.03
N HIS A 119 -11.63 4.73 -11.90
CA HIS A 119 -12.12 6.04 -11.53
C HIS A 119 -12.48 6.87 -12.79
N THR A 120 -13.33 7.87 -12.59
CA THR A 120 -13.71 8.83 -13.64
C THR A 120 -12.49 9.68 -14.05
N LEU A 121 -12.38 9.95 -15.35
CA LEU A 121 -11.39 10.85 -15.89
C LEU A 121 -11.65 12.31 -15.45
N ALA A 122 -10.62 13.10 -15.35
CA ALA A 122 -10.74 14.54 -15.10
C ALA A 122 -11.51 15.24 -16.24
N GLY A 123 -12.29 16.22 -15.86
CA GLY A 123 -13.08 17.00 -16.84
C GLY A 123 -12.23 18.00 -17.66
N ILE A 124 -10.95 18.15 -17.32
CA ILE A 124 -9.99 19.03 -17.98
C ILE A 124 -8.81 18.20 -18.45
N ALA A 125 -8.36 18.40 -19.66
CA ALA A 125 -7.18 17.72 -20.19
C ALA A 125 -5.89 18.23 -19.50
N ALA A 126 -4.87 17.38 -19.45
CA ALA A 126 -3.53 17.74 -19.06
C ALA A 126 -2.89 18.76 -20.02
N ASN A 127 -1.75 19.33 -19.67
CA ASN A 127 -1.07 20.34 -20.49
C ASN A 127 -0.69 19.85 -21.89
N ASP A 128 -0.47 18.54 -22.03
CA ASP A 128 -0.20 17.86 -23.32
C ASP A 128 -1.48 17.47 -24.09
N GLY A 129 -2.66 17.78 -23.56
CA GLY A 129 -3.96 17.41 -24.10
C GLY A 129 -4.44 16.00 -23.72
N SER A 130 -3.67 15.25 -22.94
CA SER A 130 -4.03 13.91 -22.50
C SER A 130 -5.18 13.93 -21.49
N VAL A 131 -6.01 12.88 -21.51
CA VAL A 131 -6.97 12.61 -20.44
C VAL A 131 -6.26 11.85 -19.31
N TYR A 132 -6.69 12.08 -18.06
CA TYR A 132 -6.08 11.47 -16.88
C TYR A 132 -7.09 11.33 -15.76
N VAL A 133 -6.74 10.58 -14.73
CA VAL A 133 -7.49 10.53 -13.46
C VAL A 133 -6.89 11.55 -12.51
N ASN A 134 -7.73 12.46 -12.00
CA ASN A 134 -7.30 13.41 -10.98
C ASN A 134 -7.20 12.73 -9.61
N THR A 135 -5.98 12.51 -9.14
CA THR A 135 -5.72 11.84 -7.86
C THR A 135 -5.77 12.80 -6.66
N SER A 136 -5.85 14.12 -6.87
CA SER A 136 -5.94 15.09 -5.78
C SER A 136 -7.24 14.98 -4.97
N ILE A 137 -8.27 14.35 -5.54
CA ILE A 137 -9.56 14.16 -4.86
C ILE A 137 -9.55 13.00 -3.87
N ILE A 138 -8.49 12.19 -3.87
CA ILE A 138 -8.37 11.01 -3.01
C ILE A 138 -7.83 11.47 -1.64
N PRO A 139 -8.59 11.27 -0.55
CA PRO A 139 -8.13 11.66 0.78
C PRO A 139 -7.09 10.67 1.29
N VAL A 140 -5.86 11.14 1.54
CA VAL A 140 -4.75 10.31 2.01
C VAL A 140 -5.09 9.52 3.28
N ASN A 141 -5.85 10.14 4.18
CA ASN A 141 -6.24 9.52 5.45
C ASN A 141 -7.18 8.31 5.30
N ALA A 142 -7.83 8.17 4.14
CA ALA A 142 -8.70 7.04 3.86
C ALA A 142 -7.94 5.87 3.20
N ILE A 143 -6.71 6.10 2.74
CA ILE A 143 -5.91 5.08 2.06
C ILE A 143 -5.32 4.12 3.10
N GLU A 144 -5.65 2.84 2.99
CA GLU A 144 -5.01 1.76 3.76
C GLU A 144 -3.64 1.43 3.17
N ARG A 145 -3.59 1.25 1.85
CA ARG A 145 -2.35 0.97 1.11
C ARG A 145 -2.47 1.38 -0.35
N VAL A 146 -1.34 1.50 -1.02
CA VAL A 146 -1.29 1.69 -2.48
C VAL A 146 -0.56 0.51 -3.12
N GLU A 147 -1.20 -0.13 -4.09
CA GLU A 147 -0.65 -1.23 -4.86
C GLU A 147 -0.21 -0.71 -6.22
N VAL A 148 1.05 -0.91 -6.57
CA VAL A 148 1.63 -0.43 -7.83
C VAL A 148 2.14 -1.60 -8.65
N LEU A 149 1.42 -1.91 -9.72
CA LEU A 149 1.88 -2.87 -10.73
C LEU A 149 2.76 -2.12 -11.73
N LYS A 150 4.07 -2.40 -11.67
CA LYS A 150 5.08 -1.68 -12.45
C LYS A 150 5.19 -2.12 -13.90
N GLU A 151 4.55 -3.21 -14.26
CA GLU A 151 4.58 -3.79 -15.60
C GLU A 151 3.26 -3.57 -16.32
N GLY A 152 3.29 -3.70 -17.66
CA GLY A 152 2.10 -3.59 -18.48
C GLY A 152 1.08 -4.68 -18.16
N ALA A 153 -0.15 -4.27 -17.86
CA ALA A 153 -1.26 -5.16 -17.55
C ALA A 153 -2.42 -5.01 -18.54
N ALA A 154 -2.11 -4.62 -19.76
CA ALA A 154 -3.12 -4.37 -20.81
C ALA A 154 -3.96 -5.61 -21.14
N SER A 155 -3.41 -6.82 -20.98
CA SER A 155 -4.15 -8.07 -21.16
C SER A 155 -5.26 -8.29 -20.13
N VAL A 156 -5.12 -7.72 -18.93
CA VAL A 156 -6.08 -7.84 -17.83
C VAL A 156 -7.01 -6.62 -17.77
N TYR A 157 -6.43 -5.43 -17.92
CA TYR A 157 -7.11 -4.16 -17.66
C TYR A 157 -7.39 -3.32 -18.91
N GLY A 158 -6.91 -3.72 -20.09
CA GLY A 158 -7.08 -2.98 -21.33
C GLY A 158 -5.95 -1.97 -21.60
N SER A 159 -6.12 -1.19 -22.67
CA SER A 159 -5.10 -0.30 -23.25
C SER A 159 -4.57 0.78 -22.30
N ASP A 160 -5.34 1.14 -21.29
CA ASP A 160 -4.96 2.21 -20.34
C ASP A 160 -3.91 1.74 -19.32
N ALA A 161 -3.62 0.42 -19.26
CA ALA A 161 -2.69 -0.18 -18.33
C ALA A 161 -1.36 -0.62 -19.00
N VAL A 162 -0.94 0.05 -20.07
CA VAL A 162 0.31 -0.26 -20.78
C VAL A 162 1.54 0.09 -19.95
N ALA A 163 1.51 1.22 -19.26
CA ALA A 163 2.60 1.65 -18.38
C ALA A 163 2.56 0.97 -17.01
N GLY A 164 1.40 0.53 -16.57
CA GLY A 164 1.17 -0.08 -15.28
C GLY A 164 -0.16 0.32 -14.68
N VAL A 165 -0.36 -0.12 -13.42
CA VAL A 165 -1.58 0.15 -12.67
C VAL A 165 -1.23 0.69 -11.29
N VAL A 166 -1.94 1.71 -10.83
CA VAL A 166 -1.90 2.21 -9.46
C VAL A 166 -3.28 2.04 -8.85
N ASN A 167 -3.37 1.24 -7.80
CA ASN A 167 -4.61 0.93 -7.13
C ASN A 167 -4.55 1.45 -5.68
N TYR A 168 -5.43 2.37 -5.35
CA TYR A 168 -5.58 2.90 -4.00
C TYR A 168 -6.63 2.08 -3.28
N ILE A 169 -6.26 1.48 -2.16
CA ILE A 169 -7.11 0.62 -1.32
C ILE A 169 -7.50 1.42 -0.08
N PHE A 170 -8.80 1.37 0.26
CA PHE A 170 -9.41 2.06 1.40
C PHE A 170 -9.83 1.10 2.51
#